data_c53196aa09b60295d4f9eeb68dc21fd8
#
_entry.id   c53196aa09b60295d4f9eeb68dc21fd8
#
_cell.length_a   1.000
_cell.length_b   1.000
_cell.length_c   1.000
_cell.angle_alpha   90.00
_cell.angle_beta   90.00
_cell.angle_gamma   90.00
#
_symmetry.space_group_name_H-M   'P 1'
#
loop_
_entity.id
_entity.type
_entity.pdbx_description
1 polymer ?
#
loop_
_entity_poly.entity_id
_entity_poly.type
_entity_poly.pdbx_seq_one_letter_code
_entity_poly.pdbx_strand_id
1 'polypeptide(L)'
;MVKIIQGDCLKVLYGMPDNSVDSIVTDPPYGISFMGKKWDYNVPKVEVWQEALRVLKPGGHALIACGTRTQHRMAVNIEDAGFEIRDIVGWIYGSGFPKSLNIGKAVDKLQGNEREWISGTPKPVKYSGKFDQRSSKDRTKSKSNSPYEGYGTALKPAMELWTLARKPLSEPTVAANVLKWGTGGINIDGCRVSTDEHLGRPQGTMPQPMDWGNKSIEGKVFTTSGSSLGRFPANLIHDGSDEVVKGFPNTKSGWKNTDKGNTLNGNTYNNRPKNSTGNHFTDSGSAARFFYAAKASKAERNAGLMGFEEKQPDEGRKEGNPGGDNPRNRGVNKTQNHHPTVKPIALMRYLCRLITPPQGIVLDPFTGSGSTGIAAKLEGFGFIGIEREAEYCRIAEARMAKQRTAQQGLFARTV
;
A
#
# COMPACT_ATOMS: atom_id res chain seq x y z
N MET A 1 -21.33 12.09 -3.74
CA MET A 1 -21.95 11.09 -4.63
C MET A 1 -21.13 9.80 -4.55
N VAL A 2 -21.79 8.64 -4.38
CA VAL A 2 -21.10 7.33 -4.38
C VAL A 2 -21.86 6.43 -5.36
N LYS A 3 -21.17 5.91 -6.38
CA LYS A 3 -21.79 5.14 -7.46
C LYS A 3 -20.90 3.96 -7.87
N ILE A 4 -21.49 2.78 -8.07
CA ILE A 4 -20.86 1.64 -8.75
C ILE A 4 -21.54 1.47 -10.10
N ILE A 5 -20.74 1.25 -11.14
CA ILE A 5 -21.20 1.02 -12.50
C ILE A 5 -20.75 -0.38 -12.90
N GLN A 6 -21.71 -1.25 -13.19
CA GLN A 6 -21.40 -2.56 -13.73
C GLN A 6 -21.03 -2.45 -15.20
N GLY A 7 -19.85 -2.95 -15.58
CA GLY A 7 -19.42 -2.98 -16.96
C GLY A 7 -17.91 -3.21 -17.14
N ASP A 8 -17.53 -3.35 -18.38
CA ASP A 8 -16.12 -3.31 -18.77
C ASP A 8 -15.56 -1.90 -18.56
N CYS A 9 -14.42 -1.78 -17.88
CA CYS A 9 -13.89 -0.49 -17.48
C CYS A 9 -13.64 0.45 -18.65
N LEU A 10 -13.11 -0.04 -19.78
CA LEU A 10 -12.84 0.77 -20.96
C LEU A 10 -14.12 1.31 -21.58
N LYS A 11 -15.14 0.46 -21.70
CA LYS A 11 -16.46 0.87 -22.26
C LYS A 11 -17.16 1.91 -21.39
N VAL A 12 -17.08 1.74 -20.05
CA VAL A 12 -17.68 2.70 -19.13
C VAL A 12 -16.91 4.03 -19.16
N LEU A 13 -15.58 3.99 -19.17
CA LEU A 13 -14.74 5.19 -19.26
C LEU A 13 -15.05 6.01 -20.53
N TYR A 14 -15.25 5.37 -21.68
CA TYR A 14 -15.66 6.07 -22.93
C TYR A 14 -16.93 6.92 -22.77
N GLY A 15 -17.86 6.49 -21.93
CA GLY A 15 -19.09 7.23 -21.65
C GLY A 15 -18.98 8.32 -20.58
N MET A 16 -17.82 8.46 -19.93
CA MET A 16 -17.60 9.47 -18.89
C MET A 16 -17.11 10.79 -19.52
N PRO A 17 -17.55 11.95 -18.99
CA PRO A 17 -17.06 13.25 -19.46
C PRO A 17 -15.55 13.44 -19.19
N ASP A 18 -14.90 14.24 -20.04
CA ASP A 18 -13.53 14.69 -19.82
C ASP A 18 -13.42 15.46 -18.50
N ASN A 19 -12.29 15.28 -17.79
CA ASN A 19 -11.97 16.04 -16.58
C ASN A 19 -13.07 15.98 -15.50
N SER A 20 -13.74 14.82 -15.36
CA SER A 20 -14.90 14.64 -14.48
C SER A 20 -14.55 14.06 -13.10
N VAL A 21 -13.31 13.56 -12.89
CA VAL A 21 -12.85 13.00 -11.63
C VAL A 21 -11.57 13.69 -11.16
N ASP A 22 -11.36 13.72 -9.83
CA ASP A 22 -10.26 14.46 -9.20
C ASP A 22 -9.03 13.59 -8.94
N SER A 23 -9.24 12.29 -8.71
CA SER A 23 -8.16 11.33 -8.43
C SER A 23 -8.54 9.92 -8.87
N ILE A 24 -7.53 9.07 -9.02
CA ILE A 24 -7.68 7.64 -9.29
C ILE A 24 -6.92 6.86 -8.20
N VAL A 25 -7.60 5.95 -7.51
CA VAL A 25 -6.97 5.00 -6.57
C VAL A 25 -7.50 3.62 -6.89
N THR A 26 -6.64 2.74 -7.40
CA THR A 26 -7.11 1.49 -7.98
C THR A 26 -6.14 0.32 -7.80
N ASP A 27 -6.71 -0.90 -7.69
CA ASP A 27 -6.01 -2.19 -7.59
C ASP A 27 -6.34 -3.06 -8.82
N PRO A 28 -5.72 -2.77 -9.98
CA PRO A 28 -6.04 -3.45 -11.25
C PRO A 28 -5.49 -4.89 -11.27
N PRO A 29 -5.82 -5.68 -12.31
CA PRO A 29 -5.16 -6.95 -12.59
C PRO A 29 -3.63 -6.78 -12.72
N TYR A 30 -2.86 -7.71 -12.11
CA TYR A 30 -1.39 -7.64 -12.11
C TYR A 30 -0.72 -8.42 -13.26
N GLY A 31 -1.48 -9.16 -14.04
CA GLY A 31 -0.92 -9.98 -15.13
C GLY A 31 -0.08 -11.16 -14.65
N ILE A 32 -0.44 -11.74 -13.52
CA ILE A 32 0.27 -12.90 -12.93
C ILE A 32 -0.56 -14.19 -12.96
N SER A 33 -1.67 -14.19 -13.68
CA SER A 33 -2.65 -15.29 -13.74
C SER A 33 -3.07 -15.77 -12.35
N PHE A 34 -3.42 -14.82 -11.48
CA PHE A 34 -3.74 -15.10 -10.08
C PHE A 34 -4.91 -16.09 -9.98
N MET A 35 -4.67 -17.24 -9.33
CA MET A 35 -5.66 -18.34 -9.19
C MET A 35 -6.23 -18.84 -10.52
N GLY A 36 -5.47 -18.70 -11.63
CA GLY A 36 -5.92 -19.10 -12.97
C GLY A 36 -7.05 -18.26 -13.57
N LYS A 37 -7.37 -17.12 -12.95
CA LYS A 37 -8.43 -16.23 -13.42
C LYS A 37 -8.03 -15.56 -14.73
N LYS A 38 -8.89 -15.67 -15.76
CA LYS A 38 -8.63 -15.12 -17.11
C LYS A 38 -8.46 -13.59 -17.11
N TRP A 39 -9.10 -12.89 -16.20
CA TRP A 39 -9.01 -11.44 -16.10
C TRP A 39 -7.64 -10.94 -15.61
N ASP A 40 -6.79 -11.81 -15.04
CA ASP A 40 -5.44 -11.47 -14.55
C ASP A 40 -4.32 -12.04 -15.46
N TYR A 41 -4.57 -12.25 -16.74
CA TYR A 41 -3.52 -12.68 -17.69
C TYR A 41 -2.52 -11.59 -18.02
N ASN A 42 -2.97 -10.35 -18.13
CA ASN A 42 -2.14 -9.19 -18.46
C ASN A 42 -2.44 -8.01 -17.55
N VAL A 43 -1.48 -7.10 -17.42
CA VAL A 43 -1.76 -5.76 -16.90
C VAL A 43 -2.70 -5.01 -17.85
N PRO A 44 -3.51 -4.04 -17.37
CA PRO A 44 -4.37 -3.24 -18.23
C PRO A 44 -3.56 -2.58 -19.35
N LYS A 45 -4.15 -2.57 -20.55
CA LYS A 45 -3.53 -1.98 -21.73
C LYS A 45 -3.47 -0.46 -21.65
N VAL A 46 -2.64 0.14 -22.49
CA VAL A 46 -2.45 1.58 -22.61
C VAL A 46 -3.78 2.33 -22.82
N GLU A 47 -4.68 1.77 -23.64
CA GLU A 47 -5.97 2.39 -23.95
C GLU A 47 -6.85 2.62 -22.72
N VAL A 48 -6.79 1.73 -21.74
CA VAL A 48 -7.50 1.90 -20.46
C VAL A 48 -6.98 3.11 -19.71
N TRP A 49 -5.66 3.27 -19.68
CA TRP A 49 -5.01 4.40 -19.01
C TRP A 49 -5.18 5.71 -19.77
N GLN A 50 -5.26 5.69 -21.11
CA GLN A 50 -5.59 6.87 -21.91
C GLN A 50 -6.98 7.40 -21.57
N GLU A 51 -7.96 6.53 -21.46
CA GLU A 51 -9.32 6.92 -21.06
C GLU A 51 -9.36 7.37 -19.58
N ALA A 52 -8.63 6.71 -18.70
CA ALA A 52 -8.49 7.14 -17.32
C ALA A 52 -7.83 8.53 -17.23
N LEU A 53 -6.81 8.81 -18.05
CA LEU A 53 -6.20 10.11 -18.17
C LEU A 53 -7.20 11.16 -18.69
N ARG A 54 -8.00 10.85 -19.70
CA ARG A 54 -8.99 11.75 -20.27
C ARG A 54 -9.99 12.24 -19.23
N VAL A 55 -10.55 11.29 -18.45
CA VAL A 55 -11.58 11.62 -17.44
C VAL A 55 -11.01 12.27 -16.18
N LEU A 56 -9.71 12.13 -15.91
CA LEU A 56 -9.03 12.77 -14.80
C LEU A 56 -8.82 14.25 -15.09
N LYS A 57 -9.04 15.13 -14.10
CA LYS A 57 -8.75 16.57 -14.23
C LYS A 57 -7.26 16.83 -14.42
N PRO A 58 -6.86 17.88 -15.15
CA PRO A 58 -5.45 18.30 -15.25
C PRO A 58 -4.80 18.44 -13.88
N GLY A 59 -3.59 17.89 -13.71
CA GLY A 59 -2.89 17.86 -12.42
C GLY A 59 -3.42 16.81 -11.44
N GLY A 60 -4.54 16.14 -11.73
CA GLY A 60 -5.05 15.03 -10.91
C GLY A 60 -4.06 13.90 -10.80
N HIS A 61 -4.00 13.25 -9.63
CA HIS A 61 -3.08 12.15 -9.37
C HIS A 61 -3.78 10.79 -9.47
N ALA A 62 -2.98 9.78 -9.80
CA ALA A 62 -3.38 8.38 -9.80
C ALA A 62 -2.42 7.56 -8.92
N LEU A 63 -2.95 6.70 -8.06
CA LEU A 63 -2.23 5.66 -7.33
C LEU A 63 -2.70 4.30 -7.82
N ILE A 64 -1.82 3.58 -8.50
CA ILE A 64 -2.14 2.36 -9.21
C ILE A 64 -1.28 1.23 -8.68
N ALA A 65 -1.92 0.23 -8.07
CA ALA A 65 -1.25 -0.93 -7.49
C ALA A 65 -0.69 -1.88 -8.55
N CYS A 66 0.43 -2.51 -8.24
CA CYS A 66 0.93 -3.65 -8.99
C CYS A 66 1.84 -4.55 -8.14
N GLY A 67 1.86 -5.83 -8.49
CA GLY A 67 2.84 -6.77 -7.93
C GLY A 67 4.24 -6.51 -8.49
N THR A 68 5.26 -6.80 -7.68
CA THR A 68 6.68 -6.53 -8.01
C THR A 68 7.17 -7.17 -9.31
N ARG A 69 6.53 -8.25 -9.77
CA ARG A 69 6.93 -8.97 -10.98
C ARG A 69 6.56 -8.28 -12.28
N THR A 70 5.49 -7.47 -12.27
CA THR A 70 4.88 -6.87 -13.46
C THR A 70 4.74 -5.34 -13.34
N GLN A 71 5.20 -4.77 -12.23
CA GLN A 71 5.12 -3.33 -11.96
C GLN A 71 5.75 -2.49 -13.08
N HIS A 72 6.89 -2.93 -13.63
CA HIS A 72 7.55 -2.25 -14.72
C HIS A 72 6.66 -2.12 -15.97
N ARG A 73 5.88 -3.17 -16.32
CA ARG A 73 4.93 -3.11 -17.45
C ARG A 73 3.75 -2.19 -17.16
N MET A 74 3.25 -2.24 -15.91
CA MET A 74 2.18 -1.34 -15.48
C MET A 74 2.63 0.12 -15.59
N ALA A 75 3.81 0.46 -15.07
CA ALA A 75 4.34 1.81 -15.10
C ALA A 75 4.55 2.31 -16.54
N VAL A 76 5.10 1.47 -17.43
CA VAL A 76 5.27 1.82 -18.85
C VAL A 76 3.91 2.07 -19.52
N ASN A 77 2.90 1.20 -19.31
CA ASN A 77 1.58 1.42 -19.92
C ASN A 77 0.92 2.72 -19.43
N ILE A 78 1.14 3.11 -18.15
CA ILE A 78 0.65 4.36 -17.59
C ILE A 78 1.38 5.56 -18.20
N GLU A 79 2.70 5.49 -18.34
CA GLU A 79 3.51 6.55 -18.94
C GLU A 79 3.20 6.71 -20.43
N ASP A 80 3.09 5.60 -21.20
CA ASP A 80 2.72 5.59 -22.61
C ASP A 80 1.31 6.16 -22.85
N ALA A 81 0.42 6.08 -21.86
CA ALA A 81 -0.89 6.71 -21.91
C ALA A 81 -0.85 8.24 -21.73
N GLY A 82 0.29 8.81 -21.37
CA GLY A 82 0.50 10.26 -21.21
C GLY A 82 0.51 10.76 -19.77
N PHE A 83 0.53 9.87 -18.77
CA PHE A 83 0.76 10.28 -17.37
C PHE A 83 2.23 10.62 -17.13
N GLU A 84 2.47 11.54 -16.21
CA GLU A 84 3.79 11.77 -15.62
C GLU A 84 3.98 10.83 -14.43
N ILE A 85 4.96 9.96 -14.45
CA ILE A 85 5.34 9.16 -13.28
C ILE A 85 6.01 10.10 -12.26
N ARG A 86 5.48 10.15 -11.04
CA ARG A 86 5.95 11.07 -9.98
C ARG A 86 6.76 10.36 -8.91
N ASP A 87 6.32 9.15 -8.49
CA ASP A 87 6.98 8.35 -7.45
C ASP A 87 6.42 6.92 -7.45
N ILE A 88 6.97 6.09 -6.58
CA ILE A 88 6.43 4.77 -6.25
C ILE A 88 6.25 4.71 -4.74
N VAL A 89 5.03 4.40 -4.29
CA VAL A 89 4.73 4.16 -2.88
C VAL A 89 4.77 2.65 -2.62
N GLY A 90 5.65 2.21 -1.74
CA GLY A 90 5.78 0.81 -1.35
C GLY A 90 4.88 0.49 -0.16
N TRP A 91 4.04 -0.55 -0.27
CA TRP A 91 3.32 -1.12 0.87
C TRP A 91 3.93 -2.46 1.26
N ILE A 92 4.54 -2.53 2.47
CA ILE A 92 5.23 -3.70 3.00
C ILE A 92 4.32 -4.43 4.00
N TYR A 93 4.26 -5.77 3.88
CA TYR A 93 3.40 -6.60 4.73
C TYR A 93 4.04 -7.95 5.09
N GLY A 94 3.80 -8.41 6.32
CA GLY A 94 4.31 -9.68 6.83
C GLY A 94 3.54 -10.92 6.38
N SER A 95 2.28 -10.76 5.96
CA SER A 95 1.33 -11.86 5.75
C SER A 95 1.46 -12.62 4.42
N GLY A 96 2.42 -12.29 3.56
CA GLY A 96 2.63 -12.95 2.27
C GLY A 96 2.93 -14.44 2.40
N PHE A 97 2.48 -15.23 1.43
CA PHE A 97 2.71 -16.66 1.37
C PHE A 97 3.47 -17.01 0.07
N PRO A 98 4.64 -17.71 0.16
CA PRO A 98 5.40 -18.10 -1.04
C PRO A 98 4.64 -19.16 -1.84
N LYS A 99 4.38 -18.89 -3.11
CA LYS A 99 3.91 -19.88 -4.09
C LYS A 99 5.11 -20.55 -4.75
N SER A 100 6.01 -21.08 -3.91
CA SER A 100 7.28 -21.69 -4.35
C SER A 100 7.11 -23.19 -4.48
N LEU A 101 7.50 -23.74 -5.62
CA LEU A 101 7.66 -25.17 -5.81
C LEU A 101 8.91 -25.64 -5.05
N ASN A 102 8.81 -26.73 -4.30
CA ASN A 102 9.97 -27.37 -3.70
C ASN A 102 10.72 -28.16 -4.77
N ILE A 103 11.89 -27.69 -5.17
CA ILE A 103 12.67 -28.26 -6.27
C ILE A 103 13.22 -29.64 -5.89
N GLY A 104 13.74 -29.81 -4.67
CA GLY A 104 14.20 -31.12 -4.20
C GLY A 104 13.13 -32.21 -4.34
N LYS A 105 11.88 -31.91 -3.90
CA LYS A 105 10.75 -32.82 -4.09
C LYS A 105 10.40 -33.08 -5.56
N ALA A 106 10.49 -32.07 -6.40
CA ALA A 106 10.18 -32.21 -7.82
C ALA A 106 11.24 -33.07 -8.54
N VAL A 107 12.52 -32.87 -8.22
CA VAL A 107 13.64 -33.67 -8.77
C VAL A 107 13.53 -35.12 -8.32
N ASP A 108 13.32 -35.39 -7.03
CA ASP A 108 13.14 -36.77 -6.54
C ASP A 108 11.99 -37.47 -7.25
N LYS A 109 10.87 -36.78 -7.44
CA LYS A 109 9.72 -37.35 -8.16
C LYS A 109 10.06 -37.70 -9.62
N LEU A 110 10.83 -36.86 -10.30
CA LEU A 110 11.26 -37.12 -11.70
C LEU A 110 12.24 -38.26 -11.79
N GLN A 111 13.12 -38.44 -10.80
CA GLN A 111 14.11 -39.48 -10.74
C GLN A 111 13.63 -40.80 -10.13
N GLY A 112 12.41 -40.82 -9.57
CA GLY A 112 11.86 -41.94 -8.84
C GLY A 112 12.54 -42.20 -7.49
N ASN A 113 13.24 -41.20 -6.94
CA ASN A 113 13.94 -41.32 -5.67
C ASN A 113 12.96 -41.32 -4.48
N GLU A 114 13.19 -42.21 -3.53
CA GLU A 114 12.50 -42.17 -2.25
C GLU A 114 13.08 -41.08 -1.35
N ARG A 115 12.20 -40.47 -0.54
CA ARG A 115 12.60 -39.43 0.40
C ARG A 115 12.59 -39.96 1.83
N GLU A 116 13.64 -39.68 2.57
CA GLU A 116 13.70 -40.02 4.00
C GLU A 116 12.74 -39.17 4.81
N TRP A 117 12.04 -39.81 5.76
CA TRP A 117 11.17 -39.13 6.71
C TRP A 117 11.98 -38.69 7.93
N ILE A 118 11.86 -37.42 8.31
CA ILE A 118 12.55 -36.92 9.49
C ILE A 118 11.94 -37.53 10.74
N SER A 119 12.77 -38.12 11.60
CA SER A 119 12.38 -38.74 12.88
C SER A 119 11.49 -37.78 13.70
N GLY A 120 10.40 -38.31 14.26
CA GLY A 120 9.42 -37.54 15.03
C GLY A 120 8.27 -36.94 14.21
N THR A 121 8.27 -37.08 12.87
CA THR A 121 7.13 -36.69 12.02
C THR A 121 6.28 -37.90 11.68
N PRO A 122 4.95 -37.89 11.93
CA PRO A 122 4.07 -38.98 11.54
C PRO A 122 4.14 -39.24 10.04
N LYS A 123 4.18 -40.51 9.61
CA LYS A 123 4.07 -40.87 8.19
C LYS A 123 2.70 -40.45 7.66
N PRO A 124 2.57 -40.03 6.38
CA PRO A 124 1.25 -39.75 5.83
C PRO A 124 0.39 -40.99 5.89
N VAL A 125 -0.66 -40.92 6.65
CA VAL A 125 -1.68 -42.00 6.72
C VAL A 125 -2.54 -41.85 5.47
N LYS A 126 -2.70 -42.91 4.69
CA LYS A 126 -3.72 -42.97 3.63
C LYS A 126 -5.08 -42.88 4.30
N TYR A 127 -5.79 -41.84 4.03
CA TYR A 127 -7.02 -41.47 4.70
C TYR A 127 -8.22 -42.24 4.15
N SER A 128 -8.98 -42.87 5.03
CA SER A 128 -10.34 -43.32 4.80
C SER A 128 -11.30 -42.41 5.58
N GLY A 129 -11.70 -41.31 4.96
CA GLY A 129 -12.98 -40.63 5.17
C GLY A 129 -13.38 -40.06 6.53
N LYS A 130 -12.50 -39.90 7.53
CA LYS A 130 -12.85 -39.23 8.81
C LYS A 130 -11.86 -38.15 9.18
N PHE A 131 -12.39 -36.99 9.55
CA PHE A 131 -11.68 -35.79 9.98
C PHE A 131 -10.83 -36.08 11.22
N ASP A 132 -9.51 -35.98 11.13
CA ASP A 132 -8.60 -36.03 12.26
C ASP A 132 -8.11 -34.61 12.59
N GLN A 133 -8.45 -34.13 13.80
CA GLN A 133 -8.05 -32.84 14.33
C GLN A 133 -6.57 -32.81 14.74
N ARG A 134 -5.65 -33.21 13.88
CA ARG A 134 -4.22 -33.10 14.18
C ARG A 134 -3.78 -31.63 14.05
N SER A 135 -3.10 -31.18 15.09
CA SER A 135 -2.58 -29.81 15.17
C SER A 135 -1.61 -29.54 14.02
N SER A 136 -1.47 -28.27 13.64
CA SER A 136 -0.56 -27.80 12.58
C SER A 136 0.93 -28.15 12.83
N LYS A 137 1.26 -28.76 13.96
CA LYS A 137 2.59 -29.23 14.37
C LYS A 137 2.95 -30.61 13.78
N ASP A 138 1.96 -31.41 13.37
CA ASP A 138 2.14 -32.82 12.92
C ASP A 138 2.41 -32.94 11.42
N ARG A 139 2.99 -31.91 10.76
CA ARG A 139 3.33 -32.02 9.34
C ARG A 139 4.54 -32.90 9.13
N THR A 140 4.34 -33.97 8.40
CA THR A 140 5.40 -34.86 7.93
C THR A 140 6.43 -34.09 7.08
N LYS A 141 7.63 -33.95 7.60
CA LYS A 141 8.77 -33.41 6.84
C LYS A 141 9.53 -34.56 6.21
N SER A 142 9.84 -34.46 4.97
CA SER A 142 10.73 -35.39 4.29
C SER A 142 11.96 -34.65 3.78
N LYS A 143 13.11 -35.30 3.79
CA LYS A 143 14.39 -34.78 3.29
C LYS A 143 14.93 -35.72 2.23
N SER A 144 15.61 -35.17 1.26
CA SER A 144 16.33 -35.88 0.22
C SER A 144 17.82 -35.60 0.32
N ASN A 145 18.62 -36.47 -0.27
CA ASN A 145 20.05 -36.25 -0.48
C ASN A 145 20.34 -35.48 -1.78
N SER A 146 19.30 -35.01 -2.46
CA SER A 146 19.43 -34.18 -3.64
C SER A 146 20.20 -32.89 -3.33
N PRO A 147 21.14 -32.44 -4.19
CA PRO A 147 21.82 -31.15 -4.05
C PRO A 147 20.85 -29.96 -4.14
N TYR A 148 19.63 -30.20 -4.59
CA TYR A 148 18.57 -29.19 -4.70
C TYR A 148 17.60 -29.19 -3.50
N GLU A 149 17.89 -29.92 -2.42
CA GLU A 149 17.06 -29.86 -1.22
C GLU A 149 17.12 -28.44 -0.62
N GLY A 150 15.94 -27.88 -0.30
CA GLY A 150 15.82 -26.50 0.17
C GLY A 150 15.70 -25.44 -0.93
N TYR A 151 15.89 -25.81 -2.21
CA TYR A 151 15.66 -24.87 -3.33
C TYR A 151 14.17 -24.71 -3.63
N GLY A 152 13.82 -23.50 -4.05
CA GLY A 152 12.46 -23.13 -4.45
C GLY A 152 12.44 -22.28 -5.71
N THR A 153 11.23 -21.99 -6.22
CA THR A 153 11.03 -21.21 -7.47
C THR A 153 10.59 -19.78 -7.25
N ALA A 154 10.25 -19.37 -6.02
CA ALA A 154 9.73 -18.04 -5.75
C ALA A 154 10.07 -17.57 -4.33
N LEU A 155 10.24 -16.27 -4.19
CA LEU A 155 10.33 -15.62 -2.91
C LEU A 155 8.93 -15.45 -2.28
N LYS A 156 8.88 -15.27 -0.95
CA LYS A 156 7.68 -14.83 -0.24
C LYS A 156 7.35 -13.39 -0.67
N PRO A 157 6.15 -13.13 -1.21
CA PRO A 157 5.76 -11.74 -1.48
C PRO A 157 5.61 -10.98 -0.16
N ALA A 158 6.21 -9.81 -0.06
CA ALA A 158 6.19 -8.98 1.14
C ALA A 158 5.99 -7.49 0.80
N MET A 159 5.76 -7.17 -0.48
CA MET A 159 5.61 -5.80 -0.95
C MET A 159 4.67 -5.75 -2.16
N GLU A 160 3.85 -4.71 -2.19
CA GLU A 160 3.14 -4.23 -3.38
C GLU A 160 3.56 -2.79 -3.67
N LEU A 161 3.64 -2.45 -4.94
CA LEU A 161 4.10 -1.15 -5.41
C LEU A 161 2.91 -0.37 -5.99
N TRP A 162 2.77 0.88 -5.56
CA TRP A 162 1.75 1.80 -6.04
C TRP A 162 2.43 2.88 -6.85
N THR A 163 2.23 2.85 -8.16
CA THR A 163 2.74 3.90 -9.05
C THR A 163 1.95 5.18 -8.78
N LEU A 164 2.63 6.22 -8.30
CA LEU A 164 2.09 7.57 -8.18
C LEU A 164 2.31 8.28 -9.50
N ALA A 165 1.25 8.52 -10.24
CA ALA A 165 1.25 9.20 -11.51
C ALA A 165 0.39 10.47 -11.45
N ARG A 166 0.60 11.39 -12.38
CA ARG A 166 -0.14 12.64 -12.48
C ARG A 166 -0.52 12.93 -13.92
N LYS A 167 -1.74 13.38 -14.16
CA LYS A 167 -2.09 14.01 -15.44
C LYS A 167 -1.30 15.31 -15.60
N PRO A 168 -0.68 15.60 -16.75
CA PRO A 168 -0.01 16.87 -17.00
C PRO A 168 -0.87 18.07 -16.60
N LEU A 169 -0.21 19.11 -16.13
CA LEU A 169 -0.87 20.36 -15.80
C LEU A 169 -1.40 21.05 -17.06
N SER A 170 -2.53 21.73 -16.95
CA SER A 170 -3.00 22.65 -18.02
C SER A 170 -2.51 24.07 -17.81
N GLU A 171 -1.98 24.36 -16.63
CA GLU A 171 -1.52 25.68 -16.22
C GLU A 171 0.00 25.70 -16.03
N PRO A 172 0.66 26.88 -16.11
CA PRO A 172 2.12 26.97 -16.03
C PRO A 172 2.72 26.51 -14.69
N THR A 173 1.93 26.53 -13.61
CA THR A 173 2.38 26.12 -12.27
C THR A 173 1.35 25.26 -11.57
N VAL A 174 1.81 24.44 -10.60
CA VAL A 174 0.91 23.67 -9.76
C VAL A 174 -0.10 24.56 -9.02
N ALA A 175 0.34 25.71 -8.51
CA ALA A 175 -0.55 26.65 -7.81
C ALA A 175 -1.67 27.19 -8.72
N ALA A 176 -1.34 27.59 -9.94
CA ALA A 176 -2.34 28.02 -10.93
C ALA A 176 -3.31 26.89 -11.29
N ASN A 177 -2.79 25.67 -11.44
CA ASN A 177 -3.62 24.50 -11.74
C ASN A 177 -4.57 24.17 -10.58
N VAL A 178 -4.11 24.26 -9.32
CA VAL A 178 -4.97 24.06 -8.13
C VAL A 178 -6.07 25.11 -8.07
N LEU A 179 -5.77 26.39 -8.39
CA LEU A 179 -6.78 27.44 -8.40
C LEU A 179 -7.87 27.19 -9.46
N LYS A 180 -7.50 26.63 -10.60
CA LYS A 180 -8.42 26.40 -11.71
C LYS A 180 -9.20 25.08 -11.58
N TRP A 181 -8.53 23.99 -11.20
CA TRP A 181 -9.05 22.64 -11.25
C TRP A 181 -9.26 22.01 -9.86
N GLY A 182 -8.69 22.56 -8.80
CA GLY A 182 -8.65 21.97 -7.47
C GLY A 182 -7.60 20.86 -7.31
N THR A 183 -6.92 20.47 -8.39
CA THR A 183 -5.99 19.34 -8.46
C THR A 183 -4.56 19.80 -8.75
N GLY A 184 -3.56 18.97 -8.41
CA GLY A 184 -2.13 19.23 -8.64
C GLY A 184 -1.27 19.12 -7.40
N GLY A 185 -1.84 19.32 -6.21
CA GLY A 185 -1.17 19.17 -4.92
C GLY A 185 -1.39 17.77 -4.31
N ILE A 186 -0.52 17.42 -3.37
CA ILE A 186 -0.63 16.23 -2.52
C ILE A 186 -0.91 16.70 -1.08
N ASN A 187 -1.84 16.04 -0.38
CA ASN A 187 -2.26 16.41 0.98
C ASN A 187 -1.24 15.91 2.02
N ILE A 188 -0.16 16.63 2.14
CA ILE A 188 0.94 16.30 3.05
C ILE A 188 0.47 16.33 4.50
N ASP A 189 -0.17 17.40 4.95
CA ASP A 189 -0.53 17.59 6.36
C ASP A 189 -1.58 16.59 6.83
N GLY A 190 -2.55 16.23 5.99
CA GLY A 190 -3.53 15.18 6.28
C GLY A 190 -2.94 13.76 6.34
N CYS A 191 -1.71 13.58 5.84
CA CYS A 191 -1.04 12.29 5.76
C CYS A 191 0.22 12.18 6.64
N ARG A 192 0.49 13.18 7.49
CA ARG A 192 1.62 13.12 8.43
C ARG A 192 1.50 11.94 9.38
N VAL A 193 2.64 11.36 9.71
CA VAL A 193 2.74 10.29 10.70
C VAL A 193 2.81 10.94 12.08
N SER A 194 1.79 10.66 12.93
CA SER A 194 1.73 11.20 14.28
C SER A 194 2.95 10.78 15.10
N THR A 195 3.43 11.67 15.97
CA THR A 195 4.55 11.41 16.86
C THR A 195 4.40 12.27 18.12
N ASP A 196 4.78 11.70 19.24
CA ASP A 196 4.86 12.43 20.52
C ASP A 196 6.18 13.24 20.63
N GLU A 197 7.04 13.13 19.64
CA GLU A 197 8.33 13.79 19.61
C GLU A 197 8.20 15.24 19.15
N HIS A 198 8.96 16.12 19.79
CA HIS A 198 9.06 17.51 19.36
C HIS A 198 9.92 17.61 18.07
N LEU A 199 9.26 17.88 16.93
CA LEU A 199 9.92 17.95 15.62
C LEU A 199 10.51 19.34 15.31
N GLY A 200 10.47 20.30 16.22
CA GLY A 200 11.02 21.64 16.07
C GLY A 200 12.56 21.63 16.12
N ARG A 201 13.20 22.42 15.29
CA ARG A 201 14.59 22.78 15.53
C ARG A 201 14.62 23.76 16.70
N PRO A 202 15.61 23.63 17.65
CA PRO A 202 15.83 24.66 18.65
C PRO A 202 16.00 26.01 17.97
N GLN A 203 15.50 27.05 18.58
CA GLN A 203 15.70 28.41 18.13
C GLN A 203 17.23 28.69 18.09
N GLY A 204 17.81 28.62 16.94
CA GLY A 204 19.22 28.92 16.68
C GLY A 204 19.30 30.18 15.85
N THR A 205 20.05 31.16 16.29
CA THR A 205 20.52 32.23 15.42
C THR A 205 21.32 31.58 14.31
N MET A 206 20.88 31.68 13.07
CA MET A 206 21.72 31.35 11.93
C MET A 206 23.00 32.16 12.02
N PRO A 207 24.19 31.54 11.82
CA PRO A 207 25.39 32.33 11.58
C PRO A 207 25.11 33.28 10.44
N GLN A 208 25.55 34.51 10.55
CA GLN A 208 25.46 35.51 9.49
C GLN A 208 25.75 34.86 8.12
N PRO A 209 24.90 35.01 7.10
CA PRO A 209 25.20 34.49 5.78
C PRO A 209 26.53 35.10 5.35
N MET A 210 27.46 34.29 4.85
CA MET A 210 28.60 34.80 4.14
C MET A 210 28.13 35.77 3.05
N ASP A 211 28.68 36.94 3.05
CA ASP A 211 28.36 38.04 2.12
C ASP A 211 28.65 37.63 0.66
N TRP A 212 27.65 37.10 0.01
CA TRP A 212 27.62 36.88 -1.44
C TRP A 212 26.95 38.06 -2.13
N GLY A 213 27.08 39.27 -1.59
CA GLY A 213 26.65 40.50 -2.25
C GLY A 213 25.16 40.83 -2.22
N ASN A 214 24.35 40.16 -1.39
CA ASN A 214 22.92 40.43 -1.29
C ASN A 214 22.53 40.98 0.09
N LYS A 215 22.44 42.30 0.21
CA LYS A 215 22.25 43.07 1.45
C LYS A 215 20.88 42.99 2.14
N SER A 216 20.03 41.99 1.89
CA SER A 216 18.63 42.03 2.34
C SER A 216 18.21 41.01 3.40
N ILE A 217 19.14 40.38 4.15
CA ILE A 217 18.77 39.37 5.18
C ILE A 217 19.33 39.75 6.56
N GLU A 218 19.55 41.02 6.86
CA GLU A 218 19.84 41.44 8.23
C GLU A 218 18.60 41.34 9.10
N GLY A 219 18.68 40.53 10.17
CA GLY A 219 17.73 40.56 11.29
C GLY A 219 16.52 39.60 11.18
N LYS A 220 16.42 38.72 10.20
CA LYS A 220 15.32 37.74 10.20
C LYS A 220 15.62 36.53 11.08
N VAL A 221 14.96 36.47 12.23
CA VAL A 221 14.90 35.30 13.10
C VAL A 221 13.98 34.27 12.40
N PHE A 222 14.54 33.24 11.82
CA PHE A 222 13.76 32.12 11.31
C PHE A 222 13.43 31.15 12.45
N THR A 223 12.25 31.29 13.02
CA THR A 223 11.70 30.24 13.90
C THR A 223 11.14 29.14 13.04
N THR A 224 11.89 28.06 12.86
CA THR A 224 11.31 26.82 12.33
C THR A 224 10.61 26.13 13.50
N SER A 225 9.36 26.48 13.76
CA SER A 225 8.49 25.67 14.60
C SER A 225 8.32 24.32 13.90
N GLY A 226 8.71 23.21 14.53
CA GLY A 226 8.40 21.88 14.02
C GLY A 226 6.89 21.74 13.93
N SER A 227 6.42 21.05 12.89
CA SER A 227 4.99 20.84 12.75
C SER A 227 4.48 19.97 13.90
N SER A 228 3.53 20.49 14.68
CA SER A 228 2.77 19.72 15.67
C SER A 228 1.93 18.60 15.03
N LEU A 229 1.78 18.62 13.72
CA LEU A 229 1.00 17.65 12.94
C LEU A 229 1.71 16.30 12.71
N GLY A 230 2.98 16.18 13.13
CA GLY A 230 3.74 14.95 12.97
C GLY A 230 4.75 14.97 11.83
N ARG A 231 5.34 13.80 11.54
CA ARG A 231 6.41 13.61 10.55
C ARG A 231 5.87 13.72 9.12
N PHE A 232 6.70 14.22 8.23
CA PHE A 232 6.39 14.28 6.80
C PHE A 232 6.14 12.86 6.25
N PRO A 233 5.09 12.64 5.42
CA PRO A 233 4.79 11.34 4.86
C PRO A 233 5.91 10.85 3.95
N ALA A 234 6.23 9.56 4.05
CA ALA A 234 7.20 8.91 3.20
C ALA A 234 6.49 8.05 2.14
N ASN A 235 7.22 7.70 1.08
CA ASN A 235 6.75 6.78 0.05
C ASN A 235 6.82 5.29 0.47
N LEU A 236 6.87 5.01 1.75
CA LEU A 236 6.83 3.68 2.33
C LEU A 236 5.73 3.59 3.38
N ILE A 237 4.89 2.55 3.25
CA ILE A 237 3.80 2.21 4.17
C ILE A 237 4.01 0.77 4.62
N HIS A 238 3.68 0.43 5.87
CA HIS A 238 3.75 -0.95 6.33
C HIS A 238 2.45 -1.40 7.01
N ASP A 239 2.25 -2.72 7.15
CA ASP A 239 1.04 -3.29 7.76
C ASP A 239 1.04 -3.29 9.29
N GLY A 240 2.11 -2.82 9.92
CA GLY A 240 2.28 -2.78 11.37
C GLY A 240 2.41 -4.16 12.02
N SER A 241 2.61 -5.24 11.25
CA SER A 241 2.85 -6.57 11.79
C SER A 241 4.21 -6.66 12.49
N ASP A 242 4.31 -7.46 13.54
CA ASP A 242 5.56 -7.69 14.26
C ASP A 242 6.67 -8.20 13.33
N GLU A 243 6.31 -9.00 12.32
CA GLU A 243 7.24 -9.55 11.34
C GLU A 243 7.91 -8.45 10.53
N VAL A 244 7.16 -7.42 10.14
CA VAL A 244 7.68 -6.26 9.42
C VAL A 244 8.41 -5.31 10.39
N VAL A 245 7.79 -4.97 11.51
CA VAL A 245 8.36 -3.99 12.47
C VAL A 245 9.71 -4.45 13.03
N LYS A 246 9.88 -5.75 13.29
CA LYS A 246 11.15 -6.33 13.73
C LYS A 246 12.26 -6.29 12.67
N GLY A 247 11.91 -6.15 11.39
CA GLY A 247 12.86 -5.98 10.29
C GLY A 247 13.50 -4.59 10.25
N PHE A 248 12.89 -3.59 10.91
CA PHE A 248 13.44 -2.24 10.97
C PHE A 248 14.47 -2.12 12.09
N PRO A 249 15.59 -1.38 11.86
CA PRO A 249 16.58 -1.16 12.89
C PRO A 249 16.02 -0.31 14.03
N ASN A 250 16.54 -0.52 15.24
CA ASN A 250 16.35 0.44 16.31
C ASN A 250 17.26 1.64 16.07
N THR A 251 16.69 2.83 16.04
CA THR A 251 17.41 4.08 15.85
C THR A 251 17.33 4.91 17.11
N LYS A 252 18.40 5.61 17.39
CA LYS A 252 18.51 6.60 18.47
C LYS A 252 19.05 7.87 17.85
N SER A 253 18.29 8.96 17.90
CA SER A 253 18.81 10.25 17.51
C SER A 253 19.71 10.75 18.63
N GLY A 254 20.96 11.03 18.30
CA GLY A 254 21.94 11.65 19.18
C GLY A 254 22.86 12.49 18.34
N TRP A 255 22.94 13.76 18.64
CA TRP A 255 24.00 14.56 18.07
C TRP A 255 25.29 14.15 18.76
N LYS A 256 26.20 13.48 18.05
CA LYS A 256 27.58 13.35 18.53
C LYS A 256 28.19 14.74 18.46
N ASN A 257 28.46 15.35 19.61
CA ASN A 257 29.42 16.43 19.68
C ASN A 257 30.73 15.89 19.11
N THR A 258 31.01 16.22 17.87
CA THR A 258 32.35 15.98 17.30
C THR A 258 33.24 17.12 17.76
N ASP A 259 33.53 17.15 19.07
CA ASP A 259 34.62 17.96 19.65
C ASP A 259 35.99 17.35 19.31
N LYS A 260 36.14 16.77 18.15
CA LYS A 260 37.45 16.56 17.55
C LYS A 260 37.78 17.78 16.72
N GLY A 261 38.37 18.77 17.36
CA GLY A 261 39.09 19.84 16.68
C GLY A 261 40.03 19.24 15.66
N ASN A 262 39.67 19.19 14.42
CA ASN A 262 40.60 18.96 13.34
C ASN A 262 41.33 20.28 13.13
N THR A 263 42.48 20.41 13.81
CA THR A 263 43.47 21.43 13.48
C THR A 263 44.05 21.11 12.10
N LEU A 264 43.38 21.52 11.07
CA LEU A 264 43.99 21.69 9.77
C LEU A 264 44.38 23.16 9.64
N ASN A 265 45.68 23.37 9.78
CA ASN A 265 46.49 24.51 9.34
C ASN A 265 45.74 25.82 9.00
N GLY A 266 45.79 26.77 9.93
CA GLY A 266 46.18 28.14 9.61
C GLY A 266 45.17 29.08 8.95
N ASN A 267 43.85 28.83 8.97
CA ASN A 267 42.86 29.84 8.60
C ASN A 267 41.73 29.89 9.63
N THR A 268 41.73 30.98 10.37
CA THR A 268 40.82 31.41 11.40
C THR A 268 39.39 31.55 10.93
N TYR A 269 38.60 30.49 11.04
CA TYR A 269 37.13 30.51 11.05
C TYR A 269 36.58 29.72 12.26
N ASN A 270 37.03 30.03 13.47
CA ASN A 270 36.55 29.39 14.68
C ASN A 270 36.15 30.43 15.73
N ASN A 271 35.11 31.23 15.43
CA ASN A 271 34.33 31.87 16.48
C ASN A 271 32.92 31.28 16.49
N ARG A 272 32.79 29.97 16.75
CA ARG A 272 31.53 29.42 17.22
C ARG A 272 31.48 29.57 18.75
N PRO A 273 30.45 30.21 19.31
CA PRO A 273 30.27 30.27 20.74
C PRO A 273 30.18 28.83 21.30
N LYS A 274 31.03 28.52 22.27
CA LYS A 274 31.12 27.21 22.95
C LYS A 274 29.86 26.82 23.77
N ASN A 275 28.81 27.61 23.77
CA ASN A 275 27.60 27.42 24.56
C ASN A 275 26.36 27.35 23.67
N SER A 276 26.26 26.34 22.80
CA SER A 276 24.95 25.94 22.32
C SER A 276 24.40 24.89 23.30
N THR A 277 23.68 25.34 24.33
CA THR A 277 22.72 24.49 25.05
C THR A 277 21.61 24.09 24.11
N GLY A 278 21.93 23.26 23.14
CA GLY A 278 20.93 22.67 22.26
C GLY A 278 20.12 21.66 23.07
N ASN A 279 18.82 21.84 23.16
CA ASN A 279 17.93 20.83 23.68
C ASN A 279 18.18 19.52 22.91
N HIS A 280 18.70 18.52 23.62
CA HIS A 280 18.93 17.21 23.05
C HIS A 280 17.58 16.53 22.87
N PHE A 281 17.16 16.36 21.62
CA PHE A 281 16.05 15.48 21.29
C PHE A 281 16.56 14.04 21.39
N THR A 282 16.10 13.30 22.37
CA THR A 282 16.36 11.86 22.49
C THR A 282 15.19 11.09 21.87
N ASP A 283 15.32 10.80 20.60
CA ASP A 283 14.42 9.89 19.91
C ASP A 283 15.04 8.49 19.88
N SER A 284 14.32 7.46 20.34
CA SER A 284 14.79 6.07 20.31
C SER A 284 13.64 5.10 20.05
N GLY A 285 13.94 4.02 19.33
CA GLY A 285 12.97 2.97 19.02
C GLY A 285 13.11 2.43 17.61
N SER A 286 12.21 1.54 17.19
CA SER A 286 12.20 1.00 15.84
C SER A 286 11.99 2.10 14.79
N ALA A 287 12.79 2.09 13.72
CA ALA A 287 12.63 3.01 12.60
C ALA A 287 11.29 2.88 11.89
N ALA A 288 10.52 1.82 12.13
CA ALA A 288 9.16 1.65 11.63
C ALA A 288 8.22 2.82 12.03
N ARG A 289 8.49 3.51 13.17
CA ARG A 289 7.71 4.67 13.64
C ARG A 289 7.78 5.89 12.71
N PHE A 290 8.71 5.91 11.77
CA PHE A 290 8.83 6.98 10.78
C PHE A 290 7.84 6.85 9.63
N PHE A 291 7.17 5.70 9.50
CA PHE A 291 6.32 5.36 8.37
C PHE A 291 4.88 5.13 8.80
N TYR A 292 3.94 5.39 7.91
CA TYR A 292 2.53 5.12 8.16
C TYR A 292 2.28 3.62 8.30
N ALA A 293 1.54 3.22 9.34
CA ALA A 293 1.15 1.82 9.57
C ALA A 293 -0.32 1.60 9.20
N ALA A 294 -0.56 0.90 8.10
CA ALA A 294 -1.89 0.51 7.62
C ALA A 294 -2.26 -0.88 8.15
N LYS A 295 -2.78 -0.98 9.37
CA LYS A 295 -3.17 -2.25 9.99
C LYS A 295 -4.36 -2.87 9.24
N ALA A 296 -4.22 -4.14 8.83
CA ALA A 296 -5.31 -4.91 8.23
C ALA A 296 -6.24 -5.46 9.32
N SER A 297 -7.54 -5.33 9.13
CA SER A 297 -8.57 -5.93 9.98
C SER A 297 -9.23 -7.11 9.27
N LYS A 298 -9.28 -8.28 9.94
CA LYS A 298 -10.00 -9.46 9.41
C LYS A 298 -11.51 -9.23 9.37
N ALA A 299 -12.05 -8.45 10.31
CA ALA A 299 -13.47 -8.14 10.40
C ALA A 299 -13.97 -7.28 9.23
N GLU A 300 -13.11 -6.44 8.64
CA GLU A 300 -13.45 -5.56 7.52
C GLU A 300 -13.83 -6.33 6.25
N ARG A 301 -13.29 -7.54 6.07
CA ARG A 301 -13.52 -8.32 4.84
C ARG A 301 -14.99 -8.62 4.60
N ASN A 302 -15.71 -9.07 5.63
CA ASN A 302 -17.12 -9.48 5.56
C ASN A 302 -18.08 -8.41 6.11
N ALA A 303 -17.57 -7.24 6.47
CA ALA A 303 -18.39 -6.18 7.04
C ALA A 303 -19.48 -5.72 6.04
N GLY A 304 -20.75 -5.82 6.42
CA GLY A 304 -21.88 -5.44 5.57
C GLY A 304 -22.50 -6.58 4.77
N LEU A 305 -21.96 -7.79 4.83
CA LEU A 305 -22.40 -8.92 4.01
C LEU A 305 -23.27 -9.94 4.78
N MET A 306 -23.90 -9.53 5.87
CA MET A 306 -24.84 -10.39 6.61
C MET A 306 -25.98 -10.84 5.67
N GLY A 307 -26.18 -12.15 5.54
CA GLY A 307 -27.15 -12.73 4.62
C GLY A 307 -26.63 -13.06 3.21
N PHE A 308 -25.38 -12.70 2.89
CA PHE A 308 -24.76 -13.15 1.65
C PHE A 308 -24.34 -14.61 1.76
N GLU A 309 -24.50 -15.35 0.66
CA GLU A 309 -24.05 -16.75 0.57
C GLU A 309 -22.52 -16.82 0.71
N GLU A 310 -22.05 -17.79 1.49
CA GLU A 310 -20.63 -18.07 1.62
C GLU A 310 -20.16 -18.92 0.44
N LYS A 311 -19.22 -18.36 -0.35
CA LYS A 311 -18.58 -19.03 -1.48
C LYS A 311 -17.11 -19.24 -1.24
N GLN A 312 -16.56 -20.24 -1.91
CA GLN A 312 -15.13 -20.50 -1.92
C GLN A 312 -14.45 -19.55 -2.92
N PRO A 313 -13.41 -18.79 -2.52
CA PRO A 313 -12.73 -17.86 -3.42
C PRO A 313 -12.03 -18.53 -4.61
N ASP A 314 -11.64 -19.80 -4.47
CA ASP A 314 -10.92 -20.58 -5.49
C ASP A 314 -11.63 -21.91 -5.74
N GLU A 315 -12.50 -21.95 -6.75
CA GLU A 315 -13.27 -23.14 -7.15
C GLU A 315 -12.39 -24.29 -7.67
N GLY A 316 -11.18 -23.99 -8.13
CA GLY A 316 -10.21 -24.98 -8.59
C GLY A 316 -9.54 -25.79 -7.47
N ARG A 317 -9.71 -25.38 -6.22
CA ARG A 317 -9.14 -26.03 -5.05
C ARG A 317 -10.19 -26.88 -4.34
N LYS A 318 -10.24 -28.12 -4.72
CA LYS A 318 -11.09 -29.11 -4.04
C LYS A 318 -10.39 -29.63 -2.78
N GLU A 319 -11.18 -29.94 -1.77
CA GLU A 319 -10.75 -30.71 -0.60
C GLU A 319 -10.08 -32.02 -1.08
N GLY A 320 -8.92 -32.36 -0.50
CA GLY A 320 -8.14 -33.53 -0.96
C GLY A 320 -7.08 -33.27 -2.03
N ASN A 321 -7.02 -32.08 -2.65
CA ASN A 321 -5.93 -31.71 -3.54
C ASN A 321 -4.64 -31.40 -2.75
N PRO A 322 -3.42 -31.67 -3.28
CA PRO A 322 -2.16 -31.33 -2.62
C PRO A 322 -2.13 -29.85 -2.20
N GLY A 323 -2.13 -29.60 -0.90
CA GLY A 323 -2.19 -28.26 -0.32
C GLY A 323 -3.60 -27.73 -0.04
N GLY A 324 -4.66 -28.43 -0.42
CA GLY A 324 -6.06 -28.09 -0.08
C GLY A 324 -6.29 -28.10 1.44
N ASP A 325 -5.73 -29.09 2.13
CA ASP A 325 -5.88 -29.30 3.58
C ASP A 325 -5.00 -28.36 4.43
N ASN A 326 -4.32 -27.38 3.81
CA ASN A 326 -3.53 -26.41 4.54
C ASN A 326 -4.43 -25.35 5.18
N PRO A 327 -4.57 -25.29 6.54
CA PRO A 327 -5.42 -24.30 7.22
C PRO A 327 -5.01 -22.84 6.96
N ARG A 328 -3.79 -22.61 6.42
CA ARG A 328 -3.36 -21.30 5.90
C ARG A 328 -3.83 -21.05 4.48
N ASN A 329 -4.46 -22.02 3.84
CA ASN A 329 -4.92 -21.93 2.46
C ASN A 329 -6.28 -21.24 2.42
N ARG A 330 -6.26 -19.90 2.40
CA ARG A 330 -7.46 -19.05 2.41
C ARG A 330 -8.42 -19.30 1.23
N GLY A 331 -7.99 -20.04 0.22
CA GLY A 331 -8.79 -20.36 -0.96
C GLY A 331 -9.82 -21.47 -0.73
N VAL A 332 -9.69 -22.28 0.34
CA VAL A 332 -10.60 -23.41 0.65
C VAL A 332 -11.73 -22.98 1.57
N ASN A 333 -11.50 -21.99 2.44
CA ASN A 333 -12.51 -21.54 3.38
C ASN A 333 -13.58 -20.70 2.67
N LYS A 334 -14.83 -21.10 2.83
CA LYS A 334 -15.97 -20.31 2.37
C LYS A 334 -16.02 -18.97 3.11
N THR A 335 -16.38 -17.92 2.41
CA THR A 335 -16.49 -16.56 2.96
C THR A 335 -17.55 -15.79 2.16
N GLN A 336 -18.24 -14.87 2.85
CA GLN A 336 -19.23 -14.01 2.23
C GLN A 336 -18.59 -13.08 1.20
N ASN A 337 -17.46 -12.48 1.54
CA ASN A 337 -16.63 -11.76 0.57
C ASN A 337 -15.61 -12.73 -0.05
N HIS A 338 -16.01 -13.38 -1.12
CA HIS A 338 -15.15 -14.32 -1.84
C HIS A 338 -14.25 -13.65 -2.88
N HIS A 339 -14.24 -12.32 -2.97
CA HIS A 339 -13.26 -11.61 -3.81
C HIS A 339 -11.84 -12.00 -3.39
N PRO A 340 -10.95 -12.41 -4.31
CA PRO A 340 -9.66 -12.99 -3.96
C PRO A 340 -8.68 -12.00 -3.34
N THR A 341 -8.75 -10.73 -3.76
CA THR A 341 -7.85 -9.65 -3.32
C THR A 341 -8.64 -8.53 -2.66
N VAL A 342 -8.62 -8.44 -1.33
CA VAL A 342 -9.28 -7.37 -0.58
C VAL A 342 -8.21 -6.54 0.10
N LYS A 343 -8.08 -5.27 -0.30
CA LYS A 343 -7.11 -4.36 0.31
C LYS A 343 -7.59 -3.87 1.68
N PRO A 344 -6.68 -3.62 2.63
CA PRO A 344 -7.02 -3.03 3.93
C PRO A 344 -7.64 -1.65 3.76
N ILE A 345 -8.73 -1.40 4.47
CA ILE A 345 -9.42 -0.09 4.40
C ILE A 345 -8.50 1.04 4.87
N ALA A 346 -7.69 0.81 5.91
CA ALA A 346 -6.74 1.80 6.42
C ALA A 346 -5.73 2.24 5.34
N LEU A 347 -5.21 1.30 4.53
CA LEU A 347 -4.34 1.60 3.40
C LEU A 347 -5.07 2.47 2.37
N MET A 348 -6.25 2.03 1.92
CA MET A 348 -7.01 2.74 0.88
C MET A 348 -7.42 4.14 1.34
N ARG A 349 -7.78 4.32 2.63
CA ARG A 349 -8.06 5.64 3.21
C ARG A 349 -6.87 6.58 3.12
N TYR A 350 -5.68 6.10 3.51
CA TYR A 350 -4.46 6.88 3.42
C TYR A 350 -4.16 7.30 1.97
N LEU A 351 -4.26 6.36 1.03
CA LEU A 351 -4.00 6.63 -0.40
C LEU A 351 -5.02 7.62 -0.98
N CYS A 352 -6.30 7.48 -0.68
CA CYS A 352 -7.33 8.44 -1.10
C CYS A 352 -7.07 9.82 -0.52
N ARG A 353 -6.79 9.92 0.78
CA ARG A 353 -6.51 11.19 1.46
C ARG A 353 -5.28 11.89 0.91
N LEU A 354 -4.27 11.13 0.51
CA LEU A 354 -3.00 11.66 0.00
C LEU A 354 -3.18 12.46 -1.29
N ILE A 355 -4.02 11.97 -2.22
CA ILE A 355 -4.07 12.52 -3.58
C ILE A 355 -5.41 13.15 -3.96
N THR A 356 -6.44 13.05 -3.13
CA THR A 356 -7.77 13.58 -3.44
C THR A 356 -7.97 14.94 -2.78
N PRO A 357 -8.32 15.99 -3.54
CA PRO A 357 -8.63 17.29 -2.97
C PRO A 357 -9.92 17.25 -2.13
N PRO A 358 -10.15 18.22 -1.24
CA PRO A 358 -11.38 18.30 -0.45
C PRO A 358 -12.63 18.22 -1.33
N GLN A 359 -13.60 17.37 -0.96
CA GLN A 359 -14.84 17.11 -1.69
C GLN A 359 -14.66 16.49 -3.09
N GLY A 360 -13.42 16.12 -3.46
CA GLY A 360 -13.09 15.52 -4.76
C GLY A 360 -13.73 14.15 -4.96
N ILE A 361 -13.74 13.71 -6.21
CA ILE A 361 -14.28 12.41 -6.66
C ILE A 361 -13.11 11.46 -6.94
N VAL A 362 -13.11 10.32 -6.25
CA VAL A 362 -12.17 9.21 -6.48
C VAL A 362 -12.77 8.26 -7.52
N LEU A 363 -12.01 7.94 -8.56
CA LEU A 363 -12.33 6.89 -9.52
C LEU A 363 -11.55 5.61 -9.20
N ASP A 364 -12.24 4.47 -9.26
CA ASP A 364 -11.61 3.14 -9.24
C ASP A 364 -12.16 2.30 -10.40
N PRO A 365 -11.41 2.18 -11.53
CA PRO A 365 -11.84 1.41 -12.69
C PRO A 365 -11.88 -0.11 -12.46
N PHE A 366 -11.36 -0.60 -11.32
CA PHE A 366 -11.27 -2.02 -10.98
C PHE A 366 -11.72 -2.25 -9.52
N THR A 367 -12.94 -1.82 -9.23
CA THR A 367 -13.48 -1.70 -7.86
C THR A 367 -13.47 -3.00 -7.05
N GLY A 368 -13.64 -4.16 -7.70
CA GLY A 368 -13.71 -5.44 -7.02
C GLY A 368 -14.77 -5.44 -5.91
N SER A 369 -14.35 -5.72 -4.68
CA SER A 369 -15.26 -5.73 -3.52
C SER A 369 -15.45 -4.38 -2.83
N GLY A 370 -15.04 -3.26 -3.43
CA GLY A 370 -15.37 -1.90 -2.99
C GLY A 370 -14.50 -1.33 -1.87
N SER A 371 -13.27 -1.81 -1.66
CA SER A 371 -12.40 -1.29 -0.60
C SER A 371 -12.06 0.19 -0.79
N THR A 372 -11.78 0.62 -2.03
CA THR A 372 -11.55 2.03 -2.38
C THR A 372 -12.79 2.88 -2.12
N GLY A 373 -13.98 2.38 -2.51
CA GLY A 373 -15.25 3.11 -2.29
C GLY A 373 -15.57 3.30 -0.81
N ILE A 374 -15.33 2.29 0.03
CA ILE A 374 -15.45 2.41 1.48
C ILE A 374 -14.49 3.48 2.01
N ALA A 375 -13.24 3.46 1.57
CA ALA A 375 -12.22 4.40 1.98
C ALA A 375 -12.59 5.84 1.59
N ALA A 376 -12.97 6.08 0.34
CA ALA A 376 -13.40 7.37 -0.16
C ALA A 376 -14.59 7.92 0.65
N LYS A 377 -15.60 7.07 0.92
CA LYS A 377 -16.76 7.45 1.74
C LYS A 377 -16.38 7.83 3.17
N LEU A 378 -15.48 7.08 3.82
CA LEU A 378 -15.01 7.37 5.18
C LEU A 378 -14.18 8.67 5.26
N GLU A 379 -13.48 9.04 4.19
CA GLU A 379 -12.75 10.31 4.07
C GLU A 379 -13.63 11.48 3.62
N GLY A 380 -14.91 11.24 3.29
CA GLY A 380 -15.84 12.28 2.85
C GLY A 380 -15.75 12.64 1.38
N PHE A 381 -15.10 11.82 0.55
CA PHE A 381 -14.98 12.01 -0.89
C PHE A 381 -16.17 11.42 -1.65
N GLY A 382 -16.42 11.93 -2.86
CA GLY A 382 -17.21 11.27 -3.86
C GLY A 382 -16.49 10.02 -4.40
N PHE A 383 -17.25 9.06 -4.94
CA PHE A 383 -16.68 7.83 -5.47
C PHE A 383 -17.42 7.36 -6.71
N ILE A 384 -16.67 6.98 -7.74
CA ILE A 384 -17.15 6.26 -8.91
C ILE A 384 -16.33 4.99 -9.02
N GLY A 385 -16.96 3.84 -8.91
CA GLY A 385 -16.35 2.52 -9.07
C GLY A 385 -16.88 1.83 -10.31
N ILE A 386 -15.99 1.12 -11.03
CA ILE A 386 -16.38 0.29 -12.17
C ILE A 386 -16.00 -1.15 -11.83
N GLU A 387 -16.94 -2.07 -12.02
CA GLU A 387 -16.73 -3.49 -11.79
C GLU A 387 -17.47 -4.30 -12.87
N ARG A 388 -16.79 -5.27 -13.43
CA ARG A 388 -17.34 -6.09 -14.52
C ARG A 388 -18.32 -7.15 -14.02
N GLU A 389 -18.00 -7.79 -12.91
CA GLU A 389 -18.75 -8.91 -12.38
C GLU A 389 -19.92 -8.42 -11.50
N ALA A 390 -21.16 -8.71 -11.89
CA ALA A 390 -22.36 -8.29 -11.17
C ALA A 390 -22.37 -8.71 -9.69
N GLU A 391 -21.77 -9.86 -9.37
CA GLU A 391 -21.70 -10.34 -8.00
C GLU A 391 -20.78 -9.49 -7.14
N TYR A 392 -19.63 -9.05 -7.69
CA TYR A 392 -18.73 -8.14 -6.97
C TYR A 392 -19.32 -6.75 -6.84
N CYS A 393 -20.10 -6.27 -7.81
CA CYS A 393 -20.88 -5.04 -7.66
C CYS A 393 -21.78 -5.10 -6.43
N ARG A 394 -22.59 -6.16 -6.28
CA ARG A 394 -23.49 -6.36 -5.13
C ARG A 394 -22.73 -6.42 -3.80
N ILE A 395 -21.58 -7.10 -3.77
CA ILE A 395 -20.71 -7.16 -2.58
C ILE A 395 -20.20 -5.74 -2.23
N ALA A 396 -19.72 -5.01 -3.21
CA ALA A 396 -19.17 -3.66 -3.01
C ALA A 396 -20.25 -2.69 -2.51
N GLU A 397 -21.44 -2.70 -3.11
CA GLU A 397 -22.59 -1.89 -2.70
C GLU A 397 -23.02 -2.18 -1.26
N ALA A 398 -23.16 -3.45 -0.89
CA ALA A 398 -23.54 -3.86 0.46
C ALA A 398 -22.49 -3.46 1.52
N ARG A 399 -21.20 -3.63 1.20
CA ARG A 399 -20.10 -3.22 2.08
C ARG A 399 -20.08 -1.70 2.28
N MET A 400 -20.29 -0.92 1.21
CA MET A 400 -20.33 0.54 1.28
C MET A 400 -21.59 1.06 1.98
N ALA A 401 -22.74 0.41 1.82
CA ALA A 401 -24.00 0.81 2.47
C ALA A 401 -23.90 0.78 4.00
N LYS A 402 -23.16 -0.19 4.57
CA LYS A 402 -22.97 -0.31 6.02
C LYS A 402 -22.14 0.83 6.63
N GLN A 403 -21.29 1.47 5.85
CA GLN A 403 -20.39 2.51 6.38
C GLN A 403 -21.13 3.85 6.52
N ARG A 404 -21.07 4.44 7.72
CA ARG A 404 -21.55 5.82 7.95
C ARG A 404 -20.55 6.80 7.34
N THR A 405 -21.04 7.90 6.79
CA THR A 405 -20.16 9.00 6.34
C THR A 405 -19.48 9.65 7.55
N ALA A 406 -18.29 10.23 7.37
CA ALA A 406 -17.57 10.93 8.44
C ALA A 406 -18.42 12.03 9.08
N GLN A 407 -19.28 12.72 8.33
CA GLN A 407 -20.21 13.75 8.82
C GLN A 407 -21.28 13.19 9.76
N GLN A 408 -21.80 11.99 9.53
CA GLN A 408 -22.81 11.39 10.41
C GLN A 408 -22.24 10.93 11.76
N GLY A 409 -20.92 10.68 11.83
CA GLY A 409 -20.24 10.33 13.09
C GLY A 409 -19.95 11.52 14.01
N LEU A 410 -19.81 12.74 13.48
CA LEU A 410 -19.61 13.95 14.28
C LEU A 410 -20.90 14.38 15.00
N PHE A 411 -22.05 14.26 14.35
CA PHE A 411 -23.35 14.64 14.95
C PHE A 411 -23.85 13.62 15.98
N ALA A 412 -23.39 12.36 15.96
CA ALA A 412 -23.78 11.35 16.93
C ALA A 412 -23.03 11.44 18.28
N ARG A 413 -22.02 12.30 18.41
CA ARG A 413 -21.26 12.55 19.66
C ARG A 413 -21.68 13.82 20.40
N THR A 414 -22.70 14.53 19.92
CA THR A 414 -23.17 15.80 20.48
C THR A 414 -24.62 15.72 21.03
N VAL A 415 -25.12 14.51 21.32
CA VAL A 415 -26.39 14.31 22.05
C VAL A 415 -26.13 13.44 23.27
#